data_6526d61dda1c7d5dc9299a62c7eee07c
#
_entry.id   6526d61dda1c7d5dc9299a62c7eee07c
#
_cell.length_a   1.000
_cell.length_b   1.000
_cell.length_c   1.000
_cell.angle_alpha   90.00
_cell.angle_beta   90.00
_cell.angle_gamma   90.00
#
_symmetry.space_group_name_H-M   'P 1'
#
loop_
_entity.id
_entity.type
_entity.pdbx_description
1 polymer ?
#
loop_
_entity_poly.entity_id
_entity_poly.type
_entity_poly.pdbx_seq_one_letter_code
_entity_poly.pdbx_strand_id
1 'polypeptide(L)'
;YTTGTASISFDGIKKSLVAHYAQGVFFDLEVLSNCPKRLTAAAFADVICRTTAQVDWLMSHKLLNTDYKTTPYELLALYEMDMINNASDIAAGKIDSLALLTLISAIMGLGTSFTQTTHVGSMGEHGISHYIDMFAGDMHPGTSHGEQVGIATISMSKFQNAILKKDQPPIIYPTNIPEEEISQKLGEPMLETIKKSMDPKIFDQKKADTTNEYFSKHWLEFVEPLREKMLDYDLIWNSMGECGALRTPE
;
A
#
# COMPACT_ATOMS: atom_id res chain seq x y z
N TYR A 1 -4.01 -9.99 -8.22
CA TYR A 1 -5.32 -10.28 -7.59
C TYR A 1 -6.45 -10.18 -8.58
N THR A 2 -7.58 -10.82 -8.26
CA THR A 2 -8.84 -10.59 -8.94
C THR A 2 -9.63 -9.53 -8.17
N THR A 3 -9.62 -8.33 -8.67
CA THR A 3 -10.34 -7.21 -8.06
C THR A 3 -11.54 -6.83 -8.93
N GLY A 4 -12.48 -6.09 -8.37
CA GLY A 4 -13.57 -5.46 -9.14
C GLY A 4 -13.10 -4.19 -9.87
N THR A 5 -11.79 -4.00 -10.00
CA THR A 5 -11.19 -2.87 -10.69
C THR A 5 -10.15 -3.34 -11.70
N ALA A 6 -10.01 -2.59 -12.79
CA ALA A 6 -8.94 -2.78 -13.77
C ALA A 6 -7.98 -1.58 -13.69
N SER A 7 -6.70 -1.85 -13.42
CA SER A 7 -5.66 -0.83 -13.47
C SER A 7 -5.16 -0.70 -14.91
N ILE A 8 -5.45 0.42 -15.54
CA ILE A 8 -5.15 0.67 -16.96
C ILE A 8 -4.36 1.95 -17.07
N SER A 9 -3.30 1.94 -17.90
CA SER A 9 -2.58 3.16 -18.30
C SER A 9 -3.19 3.69 -19.59
N PHE A 10 -3.68 4.92 -19.55
CA PHE A 10 -4.24 5.62 -20.69
C PHE A 10 -3.65 7.03 -20.74
N ASP A 11 -3.10 7.42 -21.89
CA ASP A 11 -2.39 8.69 -22.09
C ASP A 11 -1.31 8.97 -21.01
N GLY A 12 -0.52 7.93 -20.65
CA GLY A 12 0.52 8.05 -19.65
C GLY A 12 0.00 8.12 -18.17
N ILE A 13 -1.31 8.08 -17.96
CA ILE A 13 -1.91 8.13 -16.64
C ILE A 13 -2.44 6.75 -16.26
N LYS A 14 -1.99 6.23 -15.12
CA LYS A 14 -2.52 4.98 -14.55
C LYS A 14 -3.81 5.27 -13.79
N LYS A 15 -4.89 4.58 -14.14
CA LYS A 15 -6.21 4.71 -13.54
C LYS A 15 -6.76 3.35 -13.14
N SER A 16 -7.39 3.27 -11.97
CA SER A 16 -8.20 2.13 -11.56
C SER A 16 -9.65 2.37 -12.00
N LEU A 17 -10.12 1.58 -12.94
CA LEU A 17 -11.48 1.66 -13.47
C LEU A 17 -12.34 0.56 -12.84
N VAL A 18 -13.61 0.85 -12.60
CA VAL A 18 -14.57 -0.17 -12.15
C VAL A 18 -14.70 -1.25 -13.22
N ALA A 19 -14.60 -2.50 -12.82
CA ALA A 19 -14.72 -3.67 -13.67
C ALA A 19 -15.66 -4.70 -13.03
N HIS A 20 -16.01 -5.74 -13.80
CA HIS A 20 -16.78 -6.85 -13.24
C HIS A 20 -15.89 -7.80 -12.45
N TYR A 21 -16.41 -8.30 -11.34
CA TYR A 21 -15.75 -9.33 -10.55
C TYR A 21 -15.70 -10.65 -11.32
N ALA A 22 -14.58 -11.36 -11.17
CA ALA A 22 -14.50 -12.72 -11.66
C ALA A 22 -15.50 -13.61 -10.91
N GLN A 23 -16.23 -14.47 -11.64
CA GLN A 23 -17.15 -15.44 -11.05
C GLN A 23 -16.43 -16.61 -10.37
N GLY A 24 -15.16 -16.82 -10.68
CA GLY A 24 -14.30 -17.83 -10.10
C GLY A 24 -12.85 -17.54 -10.43
N VAL A 25 -11.96 -17.90 -9.51
CA VAL A 25 -10.51 -17.77 -9.66
C VAL A 25 -9.90 -19.13 -9.39
N PHE A 26 -9.07 -19.60 -10.31
CA PHE A 26 -8.42 -20.91 -10.22
C PHE A 26 -6.91 -20.69 -10.18
N PHE A 27 -6.26 -21.25 -9.18
CA PHE A 27 -4.81 -21.23 -9.03
C PHE A 27 -4.26 -22.63 -9.31
N ASP A 28 -3.42 -22.76 -10.32
CA ASP A 28 -2.63 -23.98 -10.54
C ASP A 28 -1.32 -23.83 -9.78
N LEU A 29 -1.24 -24.50 -8.63
CA LEU A 29 -0.10 -24.40 -7.74
C LEU A 29 1.17 -25.06 -8.32
N GLU A 30 1.02 -26.07 -9.20
CA GLU A 30 2.16 -26.69 -9.87
C GLU A 30 2.77 -25.74 -10.90
N VAL A 31 1.95 -25.02 -11.66
CA VAL A 31 2.41 -23.95 -12.54
C VAL A 31 3.10 -22.85 -11.74
N LEU A 32 2.51 -22.41 -10.62
CA LEU A 32 3.09 -21.38 -9.76
C LEU A 32 4.41 -21.82 -9.12
N SER A 33 4.58 -23.10 -8.75
CA SER A 33 5.83 -23.61 -8.19
C SER A 33 7.01 -23.56 -9.18
N ASN A 34 6.70 -23.56 -10.47
CA ASN A 34 7.65 -23.45 -11.57
C ASN A 34 7.83 -22.01 -12.10
N CYS A 35 7.17 -21.03 -11.51
CA CYS A 35 7.36 -19.63 -11.87
C CYS A 35 8.78 -19.14 -11.59
N PRO A 36 9.30 -18.18 -12.38
CA PRO A 36 10.55 -17.51 -12.04
C PRO A 36 10.50 -16.95 -10.61
N LYS A 37 11.50 -17.28 -9.80
CA LYS A 37 11.57 -16.89 -8.37
C LYS A 37 11.36 -15.39 -8.15
N ARG A 38 11.86 -14.55 -9.08
CA ARG A 38 11.67 -13.11 -9.06
C ARG A 38 10.18 -12.72 -9.04
N LEU A 39 9.33 -13.42 -9.81
CA LEU A 39 7.89 -13.13 -9.87
C LEU A 39 7.18 -13.58 -8.59
N THR A 40 7.58 -14.71 -8.02
CA THR A 40 7.05 -15.18 -6.73
C THR A 40 7.41 -14.20 -5.60
N ALA A 41 8.66 -13.74 -5.58
CA ALA A 41 9.13 -12.74 -4.63
C ALA A 41 8.39 -11.39 -4.80
N ALA A 42 8.15 -10.96 -6.04
CA ALA A 42 7.36 -9.76 -6.34
C ALA A 42 5.90 -9.89 -5.87
N ALA A 43 5.30 -11.09 -6.04
CA ALA A 43 3.94 -11.34 -5.55
C ALA A 43 3.87 -11.28 -4.01
N PHE A 44 4.86 -11.85 -3.31
CA PHE A 44 4.97 -11.73 -1.85
C PHE A 44 5.12 -10.27 -1.41
N ALA A 45 5.99 -9.52 -2.10
CA ALA A 45 6.25 -8.12 -1.83
C ALA A 45 5.01 -7.22 -2.05
N ASP A 46 4.20 -7.55 -3.05
CA ASP A 46 2.95 -6.87 -3.32
C ASP A 46 1.88 -7.15 -2.24
N VAL A 47 1.82 -8.39 -1.75
CA VAL A 47 0.84 -8.78 -0.73
C VAL A 47 1.17 -8.19 0.64
N ILE A 48 2.46 -8.12 1.01
CA ILE A 48 2.87 -7.60 2.33
C ILE A 48 2.57 -6.10 2.52
N CYS A 49 2.31 -5.36 1.43
CA CYS A 49 1.98 -3.93 1.46
C CYS A 49 0.73 -3.62 2.30
N ARG A 50 -0.17 -4.59 2.46
CA ARG A 50 -1.37 -4.40 3.27
C ARG A 50 -1.06 -3.95 4.70
N THR A 51 0.13 -4.26 5.21
CA THR A 51 0.58 -3.88 6.56
C THR A 51 0.68 -2.36 6.72
N THR A 52 1.17 -1.66 5.70
CA THR A 52 1.24 -0.19 5.68
C THR A 52 -0.07 0.42 5.20
N ALA A 53 -0.74 -0.21 4.23
CA ALA A 53 -2.01 0.27 3.70
C ALA A 53 -3.11 0.31 4.76
N GLN A 54 -3.17 -0.68 5.67
CA GLN A 54 -4.14 -0.67 6.77
C GLN A 54 -3.95 0.52 7.71
N VAL A 55 -2.71 0.84 8.05
CA VAL A 55 -2.37 1.97 8.92
C VAL A 55 -2.74 3.30 8.25
N ASP A 56 -2.37 3.46 6.98
CA ASP A 56 -2.69 4.66 6.21
C ASP A 56 -4.21 4.87 6.07
N TRP A 57 -4.96 3.80 5.80
CA TRP A 57 -6.41 3.90 5.65
C TRP A 57 -7.09 4.22 6.98
N LEU A 58 -6.68 3.58 8.09
CA LEU A 58 -7.19 3.91 9.41
C LEU A 58 -6.84 5.35 9.81
N MET A 59 -5.63 5.81 9.51
CA MET A 59 -5.22 7.20 9.72
C MET A 59 -6.07 8.17 8.91
N SER A 60 -6.32 7.87 7.64
CA SER A 60 -7.20 8.65 6.77
C SER A 60 -8.63 8.70 7.32
N HIS A 61 -9.15 7.58 7.84
CA HIS A 61 -10.43 7.55 8.52
C HIS A 61 -10.48 8.51 9.73
N LYS A 62 -9.48 8.42 10.60
CA LYS A 62 -9.40 9.24 11.83
C LYS A 62 -9.21 10.74 11.55
N LEU A 63 -8.49 11.10 10.49
CA LEU A 63 -8.17 12.51 10.17
C LEU A 63 -9.17 13.16 9.20
N LEU A 64 -9.69 12.39 8.25
CA LEU A 64 -10.47 12.89 7.12
C LEU A 64 -11.90 12.33 7.10
N ASN A 65 -12.26 11.49 8.08
CA ASN A 65 -13.56 10.81 8.16
C ASN A 65 -13.88 9.99 6.89
N THR A 66 -12.86 9.40 6.26
CA THR A 66 -13.05 8.48 5.13
C THR A 66 -13.67 7.18 5.61
N ASP A 67 -14.39 6.48 4.75
CA ASP A 67 -14.94 5.17 5.10
C ASP A 67 -13.80 4.17 5.38
N TYR A 68 -13.93 3.35 6.42
CA TYR A 68 -12.96 2.33 6.81
C TYR A 68 -13.68 1.03 7.16
N LYS A 69 -13.24 -0.07 6.57
CA LYS A 69 -13.83 -1.40 6.75
C LYS A 69 -12.79 -2.37 7.33
N THR A 70 -13.13 -3.06 8.39
CA THR A 70 -12.24 -4.00 9.06
C THR A 70 -12.27 -5.42 8.51
N THR A 71 -13.41 -5.84 7.96
CA THR A 71 -13.65 -7.23 7.54
C THR A 71 -12.54 -7.86 6.68
N PRO A 72 -11.98 -7.19 5.64
CA PRO A 72 -10.89 -7.80 4.87
C PRO A 72 -9.66 -8.08 5.73
N TYR A 73 -9.35 -7.19 6.68
CA TYR A 73 -8.19 -7.34 7.56
C TYR A 73 -8.38 -8.40 8.62
N GLU A 74 -9.61 -8.59 9.11
CA GLU A 74 -9.95 -9.67 10.03
C GLU A 74 -9.75 -11.05 9.37
N LEU A 75 -10.08 -11.18 8.08
CA LEU A 75 -9.82 -12.38 7.31
C LEU A 75 -8.33 -12.58 7.03
N LEU A 76 -7.60 -11.52 6.65
CA LEU A 76 -6.17 -11.58 6.37
C LEU A 76 -5.36 -11.93 7.62
N ALA A 77 -5.74 -11.41 8.79
CA ALA A 77 -5.06 -11.66 10.06
C ALA A 77 -5.00 -13.15 10.44
N LEU A 78 -5.91 -13.98 9.91
CA LEU A 78 -5.90 -15.43 10.15
C LEU A 78 -4.71 -16.14 9.49
N TYR A 79 -4.12 -15.55 8.46
CA TYR A 79 -3.14 -16.22 7.59
C TYR A 79 -1.84 -15.42 7.43
N GLU A 80 -1.83 -14.15 7.76
CA GLU A 80 -0.72 -13.25 7.46
C GLU A 80 0.58 -13.66 8.13
N MET A 81 0.54 -13.95 9.43
CA MET A 81 1.75 -14.37 10.15
C MET A 81 2.29 -15.70 9.64
N ASP A 82 1.40 -16.61 9.24
CA ASP A 82 1.81 -17.87 8.63
C ASP A 82 2.51 -17.61 7.29
N MET A 83 1.99 -16.70 6.46
CA MET A 83 2.65 -16.32 5.19
C MET A 83 4.04 -15.72 5.45
N ILE A 84 4.14 -14.80 6.39
CA ILE A 84 5.40 -14.13 6.74
C ILE A 84 6.43 -15.14 7.24
N ASN A 85 6.04 -16.03 8.15
CA ASN A 85 6.91 -17.08 8.70
C ASN A 85 7.32 -18.13 7.68
N ASN A 86 6.60 -18.27 6.58
CA ASN A 86 6.91 -19.19 5.47
C ASN A 86 7.56 -18.49 4.28
N ALA A 87 8.11 -17.28 4.43
CA ALA A 87 8.69 -16.51 3.32
C ALA A 87 9.79 -17.28 2.55
N SER A 88 10.68 -17.99 3.24
CA SER A 88 11.71 -18.83 2.63
C SER A 88 11.14 -20.04 1.87
N ASP A 89 10.06 -20.63 2.37
CA ASP A 89 9.38 -21.75 1.73
C ASP A 89 8.58 -21.30 0.49
N ILE A 90 8.03 -20.09 0.52
CA ILE A 90 7.45 -19.42 -0.67
C ILE A 90 8.54 -19.22 -1.73
N ALA A 91 9.71 -18.69 -1.36
CA ALA A 91 10.85 -18.51 -2.25
C ALA A 91 11.34 -19.84 -2.84
N ALA A 92 11.27 -20.93 -2.06
CA ALA A 92 11.60 -22.27 -2.50
C ALA A 92 10.56 -22.90 -3.45
N GLY A 93 9.37 -22.30 -3.56
CA GLY A 93 8.27 -22.81 -4.39
C GLY A 93 7.52 -23.99 -3.78
N LYS A 94 7.51 -24.12 -2.44
CA LYS A 94 6.75 -25.17 -1.77
C LYS A 94 5.24 -24.97 -1.96
N ILE A 95 4.56 -26.02 -2.37
CA ILE A 95 3.13 -25.97 -2.78
C ILE A 95 2.23 -25.40 -1.67
N ASP A 96 2.39 -25.87 -0.43
CA ASP A 96 1.54 -25.41 0.69
C ASP A 96 1.77 -23.92 0.99
N SER A 97 3.02 -23.44 0.90
CA SER A 97 3.35 -22.05 1.13
C SER A 97 2.89 -21.14 -0.03
N LEU A 98 2.92 -21.65 -1.27
CA LEU A 98 2.32 -20.97 -2.42
C LEU A 98 0.79 -20.93 -2.34
N ALA A 99 0.16 -22.00 -1.84
CA ALA A 99 -1.29 -22.00 -1.59
C ALA A 99 -1.67 -20.90 -0.60
N LEU A 100 -0.88 -20.71 0.46
CA LEU A 100 -1.10 -19.64 1.44
C LEU A 100 -0.94 -18.25 0.80
N LEU A 101 0.11 -18.01 0.01
CA LEU A 101 0.32 -16.75 -0.69
C LEU A 101 -0.85 -16.43 -1.65
N THR A 102 -1.32 -17.43 -2.41
CA THR A 102 -2.45 -17.26 -3.34
C THR A 102 -3.76 -17.04 -2.62
N LEU A 103 -3.99 -17.71 -1.48
CA LEU A 103 -5.17 -17.49 -0.64
C LEU A 103 -5.22 -16.03 -0.13
N ILE A 104 -4.12 -15.53 0.40
CA ILE A 104 -4.04 -14.13 0.88
C ILE A 104 -4.25 -13.15 -0.27
N SER A 105 -3.62 -13.39 -1.43
CA SER A 105 -3.83 -12.58 -2.63
C SER A 105 -5.31 -12.56 -3.05
N ALA A 106 -5.99 -13.70 -2.99
CA ALA A 106 -7.43 -13.81 -3.30
C ALA A 106 -8.29 -13.04 -2.27
N ILE A 107 -7.98 -13.15 -0.97
CA ILE A 107 -8.70 -12.41 0.09
C ILE A 107 -8.51 -10.90 -0.10
N MET A 108 -7.31 -10.43 -0.43
CA MET A 108 -7.09 -9.01 -0.74
C MET A 108 -7.91 -8.55 -1.93
N GLY A 109 -7.93 -9.34 -3.01
CA GLY A 109 -8.76 -9.05 -4.19
C GLY A 109 -10.25 -9.02 -3.87
N LEU A 110 -10.76 -9.99 -3.12
CA LEU A 110 -12.15 -10.01 -2.63
C LEU A 110 -12.44 -8.84 -1.69
N GLY A 111 -11.46 -8.43 -0.88
CA GLY A 111 -11.56 -7.27 0.01
C GLY A 111 -12.00 -6.01 -0.74
N THR A 112 -11.48 -5.78 -1.96
CA THR A 112 -11.89 -4.64 -2.79
C THR A 112 -13.37 -4.71 -3.17
N SER A 113 -13.93 -5.91 -3.29
CA SER A 113 -15.35 -6.12 -3.58
C SER A 113 -16.25 -5.72 -2.40
N PHE A 114 -15.82 -6.04 -1.18
CA PHE A 114 -16.56 -5.67 0.03
C PHE A 114 -16.47 -4.18 0.34
N THR A 115 -15.32 -3.58 0.08
CA THR A 115 -15.05 -2.19 0.46
C THR A 115 -15.37 -1.20 -0.63
N GLN A 116 -15.55 -1.63 -1.88
CA GLN A 116 -15.72 -0.79 -3.07
C GLN A 116 -14.54 0.17 -3.30
N THR A 117 -13.37 -0.17 -2.73
CA THR A 117 -12.14 0.61 -2.85
C THR A 117 -10.92 -0.31 -2.86
N THR A 118 -9.80 0.16 -3.40
CA THR A 118 -8.51 -0.55 -3.40
C THR A 118 -7.72 -0.35 -2.11
N HIS A 119 -8.21 0.44 -1.16
CA HIS A 119 -7.48 0.82 0.07
C HIS A 119 -7.09 -0.38 0.95
N VAL A 120 -7.72 -1.53 0.77
CA VAL A 120 -7.37 -2.77 1.49
C VAL A 120 -5.90 -3.14 1.32
N GLY A 121 -5.32 -2.88 0.16
CA GLY A 121 -3.93 -3.19 -0.15
C GLY A 121 -3.28 -2.18 -1.11
N SER A 122 -3.74 -0.93 -1.14
CA SER A 122 -3.21 0.06 -2.07
C SER A 122 -3.39 1.48 -1.50
N MET A 123 -2.36 1.98 -0.85
CA MET A 123 -2.33 3.32 -0.27
C MET A 123 -1.03 4.05 -0.66
N GLY A 124 -0.25 4.54 0.29
CA GLY A 124 0.95 5.34 0.07
C GLY A 124 2.02 4.62 -0.75
N GLU A 125 2.27 3.35 -0.45
CA GLU A 125 3.25 2.51 -1.16
C GLU A 125 2.90 2.34 -2.65
N HIS A 126 1.63 2.14 -2.97
CA HIS A 126 1.16 2.06 -4.35
C HIS A 126 1.23 3.41 -5.06
N GLY A 127 1.00 4.51 -4.34
CA GLY A 127 1.19 5.86 -4.88
C GLY A 127 2.61 6.07 -5.38
N ILE A 128 3.62 5.58 -4.66
CA ILE A 128 5.03 5.63 -5.06
C ILE A 128 5.26 4.79 -6.33
N SER A 129 4.77 3.55 -6.36
CA SER A 129 4.88 2.68 -7.54
C SER A 129 4.21 3.29 -8.78
N HIS A 130 3.00 3.83 -8.62
CA HIS A 130 2.29 4.47 -9.70
C HIS A 130 3.01 5.72 -10.23
N TYR A 131 3.66 6.49 -9.34
CA TYR A 131 4.47 7.63 -9.74
C TYR A 131 5.66 7.20 -10.60
N ILE A 132 6.35 6.13 -10.22
CA ILE A 132 7.46 5.55 -11.01
C ILE A 132 6.96 5.13 -12.38
N ASP A 133 5.88 4.35 -12.45
CA ASP A 133 5.31 3.86 -13.72
C ASP A 133 4.87 5.00 -14.66
N MET A 134 4.34 6.11 -14.10
CA MET A 134 3.83 7.22 -14.92
C MET A 134 4.91 8.21 -15.36
N PHE A 135 5.94 8.42 -14.54
CA PHE A 135 6.79 9.59 -14.69
C PHE A 135 8.30 9.29 -14.78
N ALA A 136 8.75 8.06 -14.56
CA ALA A 136 10.16 7.73 -14.66
C ALA A 136 10.68 7.74 -16.11
N GLY A 137 9.82 7.51 -17.10
CA GLY A 137 10.22 7.50 -18.52
C GLY A 137 11.43 6.59 -18.76
N ASP A 138 12.48 7.13 -19.39
CA ASP A 138 13.72 6.39 -19.67
C ASP A 138 14.52 6.02 -18.40
N MET A 139 14.22 6.64 -17.26
CA MET A 139 14.82 6.29 -15.96
C MET A 139 14.06 5.16 -15.24
N HIS A 140 13.04 4.59 -15.87
CA HIS A 140 12.29 3.50 -15.25
C HIS A 140 13.23 2.30 -14.99
N PRO A 141 13.31 1.78 -13.74
CA PRO A 141 14.31 0.77 -13.37
C PRO A 141 14.08 -0.62 -13.99
N GLY A 142 13.02 -0.81 -14.78
CA GLY A 142 12.64 -2.11 -15.34
C GLY A 142 12.13 -3.10 -14.31
N THR A 143 11.73 -2.62 -13.13
CA THR A 143 11.15 -3.41 -12.06
C THR A 143 9.67 -3.68 -12.29
N SER A 144 9.19 -4.82 -11.80
CA SER A 144 7.76 -5.13 -11.80
C SER A 144 7.02 -4.34 -10.72
N HIS A 145 5.69 -4.25 -10.84
CA HIS A 145 4.84 -3.57 -9.87
C HIS A 145 5.07 -4.05 -8.44
N GLY A 146 5.08 -5.36 -8.20
CA GLY A 146 5.30 -5.91 -6.86
C GLY A 146 6.69 -5.61 -6.28
N GLU A 147 7.72 -5.51 -7.11
CA GLU A 147 9.06 -5.09 -6.66
C GLU A 147 9.05 -3.61 -6.22
N GLN A 148 8.40 -2.75 -6.97
CA GLN A 148 8.26 -1.32 -6.61
C GLN A 148 7.42 -1.15 -5.35
N VAL A 149 6.28 -1.84 -5.26
CA VAL A 149 5.40 -1.81 -4.08
C VAL A 149 6.13 -2.34 -2.84
N GLY A 150 6.91 -3.42 -2.96
CA GLY A 150 7.69 -3.96 -1.85
C GLY A 150 8.69 -2.97 -1.27
N ILE A 151 9.50 -2.32 -2.13
CA ILE A 151 10.47 -1.28 -1.71
C ILE A 151 9.73 -0.09 -1.09
N ALA A 152 8.62 0.31 -1.69
CA ALA A 152 7.79 1.40 -1.17
C ALA A 152 7.16 1.02 0.18
N THR A 153 6.74 -0.23 0.38
CA THR A 153 6.24 -0.73 1.67
C THR A 153 7.30 -0.64 2.78
N ILE A 154 8.54 -1.03 2.49
CA ILE A 154 9.66 -0.86 3.43
C ILE A 154 9.85 0.63 3.80
N SER A 155 9.80 1.52 2.79
CA SER A 155 9.94 2.95 2.99
C SER A 155 8.78 3.53 3.81
N MET A 156 7.55 3.13 3.52
CA MET A 156 6.35 3.53 4.26
C MET A 156 6.36 2.99 5.69
N SER A 157 6.74 1.73 5.90
CA SER A 157 6.88 1.16 7.25
C SER A 157 7.90 1.93 8.08
N LYS A 158 9.06 2.29 7.50
CA LYS A 158 10.07 3.12 8.17
C LYS A 158 9.51 4.51 8.52
N PHE A 159 8.78 5.12 7.61
CA PHE A 159 8.15 6.43 7.81
C PHE A 159 7.07 6.37 8.90
N GLN A 160 6.16 5.40 8.85
CA GLN A 160 5.14 5.19 9.88
C GLN A 160 5.76 4.95 11.25
N ASN A 161 6.80 4.10 11.35
CA ASN A 161 7.52 3.87 12.61
C ASN A 161 8.15 5.15 13.15
N ALA A 162 8.76 5.97 12.29
CA ALA A 162 9.41 7.21 12.71
C ALA A 162 8.44 8.25 13.29
N ILE A 163 7.17 8.21 12.91
CA ILE A 163 6.14 9.14 13.39
C ILE A 163 5.30 8.50 14.49
N LEU A 164 4.72 7.33 14.23
CA LEU A 164 3.68 6.76 15.07
C LEU A 164 4.22 6.12 16.36
N LYS A 165 5.49 5.71 16.40
CA LYS A 165 6.11 5.19 17.63
C LYS A 165 6.54 6.28 18.62
N LYS A 166 6.43 7.57 18.25
CA LYS A 166 6.76 8.67 19.16
C LYS A 166 5.61 8.98 20.12
N ASP A 167 5.93 9.25 21.37
CA ASP A 167 4.97 9.68 22.37
C ASP A 167 4.59 11.16 22.24
N GLN A 168 5.34 11.91 21.45
CA GLN A 168 5.04 13.30 21.11
C GLN A 168 4.45 13.38 19.71
N PRO A 169 3.36 14.14 19.51
CA PRO A 169 2.76 14.30 18.20
C PRO A 169 3.68 15.05 17.23
N PRO A 170 3.58 14.77 15.92
CA PRO A 170 4.16 15.63 14.91
C PRO A 170 3.41 16.98 14.88
N ILE A 171 4.08 18.02 14.39
CA ILE A 171 3.43 19.28 14.07
C ILE A 171 2.82 19.16 12.67
N ILE A 172 1.53 19.42 12.57
CA ILE A 172 0.82 19.48 11.29
C ILE A 172 0.89 20.91 10.76
N TYR A 173 1.36 21.02 9.54
CA TYR A 173 1.42 22.28 8.79
C TYR A 173 0.30 22.34 7.76
N PRO A 174 -0.13 23.53 7.32
CA PRO A 174 -1.00 23.66 6.17
C PRO A 174 -0.42 22.96 4.96
N THR A 175 -1.29 22.33 4.17
CA THR A 175 -0.87 21.65 2.94
C THR A 175 -0.35 22.67 1.94
N ASN A 176 0.85 22.46 1.47
CA ASN A 176 1.43 23.21 0.36
C ASN A 176 1.51 22.32 -0.88
N ILE A 177 0.82 22.70 -1.94
CA ILE A 177 0.93 22.03 -3.24
C ILE A 177 1.93 22.82 -4.07
N PRO A 178 3.05 22.25 -4.50
CA PRO A 178 4.06 22.95 -5.30
C PRO A 178 3.59 23.08 -6.75
N GLU A 179 2.59 23.93 -6.99
CA GLU A 179 1.87 24.04 -8.28
C GLU A 179 2.80 24.34 -9.45
N GLU A 180 3.76 25.27 -9.26
CA GLU A 180 4.72 25.61 -10.33
C GLU A 180 5.59 24.41 -10.73
N GLU A 181 6.09 23.65 -9.74
CA GLU A 181 6.92 22.46 -9.99
C GLU A 181 6.10 21.36 -10.68
N ILE A 182 4.88 21.13 -10.24
CA ILE A 182 3.96 20.14 -10.84
C ILE A 182 3.62 20.55 -12.27
N SER A 183 3.25 21.80 -12.51
CA SER A 183 2.92 22.31 -13.83
C SER A 183 4.11 22.18 -14.80
N GLN A 184 5.32 22.54 -14.36
CA GLN A 184 6.51 22.43 -15.18
C GLN A 184 6.87 20.97 -15.53
N LYS A 185 6.72 20.04 -14.60
CA LYS A 185 7.07 18.63 -14.80
C LYS A 185 6.00 17.82 -15.53
N LEU A 186 4.73 18.07 -15.22
CA LEU A 186 3.61 17.21 -15.58
C LEU A 186 2.56 17.91 -16.47
N GLY A 187 2.65 19.22 -16.63
CA GLY A 187 1.72 20.04 -17.39
C GLY A 187 0.46 20.44 -16.61
N GLU A 188 -0.21 21.49 -17.08
CA GLU A 188 -1.44 22.06 -16.46
C GLU A 188 -2.58 21.04 -16.31
N PRO A 189 -2.90 20.16 -17.28
CA PRO A 189 -3.99 19.22 -17.12
C PRO A 189 -3.76 18.24 -15.96
N MET A 190 -2.50 17.88 -15.70
CA MET A 190 -2.14 17.00 -14.58
C MET A 190 -2.21 17.78 -13.27
N LEU A 191 -1.75 19.01 -13.22
CA LEU A 191 -1.87 19.88 -12.05
C LEU A 191 -3.33 19.97 -11.59
N GLU A 192 -4.26 20.26 -12.50
CA GLU A 192 -5.69 20.35 -12.18
C GLU A 192 -6.24 19.02 -11.67
N THR A 193 -5.81 17.90 -12.24
CA THR A 193 -6.19 16.55 -11.78
C THR A 193 -5.69 16.28 -10.35
N ILE A 194 -4.43 16.64 -10.07
CA ILE A 194 -3.83 16.50 -8.74
C ILE A 194 -4.56 17.39 -7.72
N LYS A 195 -4.79 18.67 -8.04
CA LYS A 195 -5.51 19.60 -7.15
C LYS A 195 -6.87 19.03 -6.77
N LYS A 196 -7.64 18.58 -7.77
CA LYS A 196 -8.97 17.99 -7.53
C LYS A 196 -8.90 16.73 -6.63
N SER A 197 -7.87 15.89 -6.80
CA SER A 197 -7.70 14.69 -5.99
C SER A 197 -7.21 14.99 -4.57
N MET A 198 -6.50 16.09 -4.39
CA MET A 198 -5.97 16.55 -3.10
C MET A 198 -7.00 17.34 -2.28
N ASP A 199 -7.99 17.97 -2.92
CA ASP A 199 -8.96 18.85 -2.28
C ASP A 199 -9.54 18.29 -0.96
N PRO A 200 -10.05 17.05 -0.88
CA PRO A 200 -10.56 16.49 0.38
C PRO A 200 -9.47 16.24 1.44
N LYS A 201 -8.19 16.28 1.06
CA LYS A 201 -7.03 16.00 1.92
C LYS A 201 -6.31 17.27 2.37
N ILE A 202 -6.71 18.43 1.85
CA ILE A 202 -6.05 19.69 2.17
C ILE A 202 -6.30 20.08 3.62
N PHE A 203 -5.22 20.44 4.29
CA PHE A 203 -5.22 21.12 5.57
C PHE A 203 -4.96 22.60 5.33
N ASP A 204 -5.97 23.43 5.50
CA ASP A 204 -5.75 24.87 5.64
C ASP A 204 -5.14 25.19 7.01
N GLN A 205 -4.81 26.47 7.27
CA GLN A 205 -4.23 26.88 8.55
C GLN A 205 -5.14 26.51 9.73
N LYS A 206 -6.44 26.75 9.61
CA LYS A 206 -7.41 26.48 10.68
C LYS A 206 -7.50 24.99 11.01
N LYS A 207 -7.54 24.13 9.99
CA LYS A 207 -7.60 22.67 10.16
C LYS A 207 -6.29 22.13 10.75
N ALA A 208 -5.14 22.67 10.32
CA ALA A 208 -3.84 22.33 10.88
C ALA A 208 -3.76 22.70 12.37
N ASP A 209 -4.14 23.94 12.72
CA ASP A 209 -4.13 24.43 14.12
C ASP A 209 -5.07 23.60 15.01
N THR A 210 -6.30 23.32 14.54
CA THR A 210 -7.28 22.51 15.28
C THR A 210 -6.75 21.08 15.49
N THR A 211 -6.08 20.50 14.47
CA THR A 211 -5.51 19.16 14.59
C THR A 211 -4.34 19.14 15.56
N ASN A 212 -3.47 20.15 15.54
CA ASN A 212 -2.37 20.29 16.49
C ASN A 212 -2.88 20.45 17.92
N GLU A 213 -3.93 21.23 18.14
CA GLU A 213 -4.55 21.37 19.46
C GLU A 213 -5.13 20.02 19.94
N TYR A 214 -5.82 19.29 19.06
CA TYR A 214 -6.33 17.95 19.37
C TYR A 214 -5.19 17.00 19.71
N PHE A 215 -4.13 16.94 18.90
CA PHE A 215 -3.00 16.06 19.11
C PHE A 215 -2.23 16.38 20.41
N SER A 216 -2.14 17.64 20.78
CA SER A 216 -1.48 18.03 22.03
C SER A 216 -2.13 17.42 23.28
N LYS A 217 -3.40 17.08 23.20
CA LYS A 217 -4.22 16.53 24.29
C LYS A 217 -4.49 15.03 24.16
N HIS A 218 -4.57 14.52 22.92
CA HIS A 218 -5.11 13.19 22.61
C HIS A 218 -4.19 12.33 21.73
N TRP A 219 -2.90 12.67 21.63
CA TRP A 219 -1.98 11.98 20.72
C TRP A 219 -1.93 10.46 20.96
N LEU A 220 -1.77 10.03 22.21
CA LEU A 220 -1.67 8.61 22.53
C LEU A 220 -2.98 7.88 22.22
N GLU A 221 -4.12 8.48 22.52
CA GLU A 221 -5.44 7.95 22.16
C GLU A 221 -5.64 7.84 20.64
N PHE A 222 -5.10 8.82 19.91
CA PHE A 222 -5.14 8.80 18.44
C PHE A 222 -4.25 7.72 17.85
N VAL A 223 -3.02 7.59 18.35
CA VAL A 223 -1.98 6.77 17.71
C VAL A 223 -2.03 5.29 18.12
N GLU A 224 -2.52 4.95 19.30
CA GLU A 224 -2.53 3.57 19.80
C GLU A 224 -3.26 2.58 18.88
N PRO A 225 -4.47 2.88 18.37
CA PRO A 225 -5.11 1.99 17.40
C PRO A 225 -4.33 1.81 16.09
N LEU A 226 -3.52 2.80 15.70
CA LEU A 226 -2.64 2.69 14.53
C LEU A 226 -1.45 1.78 14.82
N ARG A 227 -0.83 1.93 16.01
CA ARG A 227 0.28 1.08 16.48
C ARG A 227 -0.10 -0.39 16.50
N GLU A 228 -1.30 -0.71 16.96
CA GLU A 228 -1.83 -2.08 16.97
C GLU A 228 -1.91 -2.74 15.58
N LYS A 229 -2.02 -1.94 14.53
CA LYS A 229 -2.11 -2.44 13.14
C LYS A 229 -0.75 -2.49 12.43
N MET A 230 0.27 -1.87 13.02
CA MET A 230 1.62 -1.88 12.45
C MET A 230 2.27 -3.25 12.65
N LEU A 231 2.89 -3.76 11.60
CA LEU A 231 3.90 -4.80 11.76
C LEU A 231 5.26 -4.17 12.09
N ASP A 232 6.08 -4.95 12.78
CA ASP A 232 7.45 -4.55 13.06
C ASP A 232 8.25 -4.39 11.76
N TYR A 233 9.02 -3.32 11.67
CA TYR A 233 9.84 -3.03 10.50
C TYR A 233 10.84 -4.16 10.19
N ASP A 234 11.50 -4.71 11.21
CA ASP A 234 12.49 -5.77 11.02
C ASP A 234 11.84 -7.07 10.54
N LEU A 235 10.60 -7.33 10.96
CA LEU A 235 9.83 -8.47 10.47
C LEU A 235 9.53 -8.34 8.97
N ILE A 236 9.08 -7.17 8.51
CA ILE A 236 8.84 -6.89 7.09
C ILE A 236 10.16 -7.00 6.31
N TRP A 237 11.21 -6.35 6.78
CA TRP A 237 12.52 -6.35 6.15
C TRP A 237 13.10 -7.77 5.99
N ASN A 238 13.04 -8.57 7.05
CA ASN A 238 13.60 -9.92 7.05
C ASN A 238 12.79 -10.86 6.16
N SER A 239 11.47 -10.88 6.29
CA SER A 239 10.61 -11.74 5.47
C SER A 239 10.70 -11.41 3.97
N MET A 240 10.83 -10.14 3.61
CA MET A 240 11.11 -9.72 2.23
C MET A 240 12.44 -10.31 1.73
N GLY A 241 13.50 -10.25 2.55
CA GLY A 241 14.79 -10.85 2.21
C GLY A 241 14.75 -12.37 2.11
N GLU A 242 14.06 -13.04 3.02
CA GLU A 242 13.89 -14.50 3.01
C GLU A 242 13.11 -14.99 1.78
N CYS A 243 12.13 -14.19 1.33
CA CYS A 243 11.40 -14.48 0.09
C CYS A 243 12.20 -14.12 -1.17
N GLY A 244 13.36 -13.46 -1.05
CA GLY A 244 14.18 -13.02 -2.18
C GLY A 244 13.64 -11.79 -2.88
N ALA A 245 12.77 -11.03 -2.22
CA ALA A 245 12.25 -9.77 -2.74
C ALA A 245 13.28 -8.62 -2.59
N LEU A 246 13.21 -7.65 -3.49
CA LEU A 246 14.03 -6.45 -3.42
C LEU A 246 13.68 -5.65 -2.15
N ARG A 247 14.72 -5.13 -1.48
CA ARG A 247 14.58 -4.32 -0.25
C ARG A 247 15.15 -2.92 -0.39
N THR A 248 15.94 -2.69 -1.42
CA THR A 248 16.57 -1.41 -1.75
C THR A 248 16.35 -1.08 -3.22
N PRO A 249 16.40 0.19 -3.61
CA PRO A 249 16.25 0.63 -5.01
C PRO A 249 17.43 0.24 -5.93
N GLU A 250 18.51 -0.31 -5.38
CA GLU A 250 19.72 -0.67 -6.11
C GLU A 250 19.66 -2.05 -6.76
#